data_08b7a7cf5ae1d5d2f5926c709c54a43a
#
_entry.id   08b7a7cf5ae1d5d2f5926c709c54a43a
#
_cell.length_a   1.000
_cell.length_b   1.000
_cell.length_c   1.000
_cell.angle_alpha   90.00
_cell.angle_beta   90.00
_cell.angle_gamma   90.00
#
_symmetry.space_group_name_H-M   'P 1'
#
loop_
_entity.id
_entity.type
_entity.pdbx_description
1 polymer ?
#
loop_
_entity_poly.entity_id
_entity_poly.type
_entity_poly.pdbx_seq_one_letter_code
_entity_poly.pdbx_strand_id
1 'polypeptide(L)'
;MSSEMMTSSDILRIIRAMQHRNLIILVFCQLISATGSIVFVMLGGIIGATLTGNPAWATLPISIMVLAVAATTVPATLLMRRIGRSKGFAIASVSAAIAVCLAAWALSESSFALFLVAGTMFGINMAFTQQYRYGAAESVDAKYVPRAISFVLLGAIGGAFLGPELAKHGEQLMGGVQYSGTMLALAGLYLLQAALLLLLKPMSVEHESRQIKSERSVSDIVRQPVFLVAVLGGTAGYGLMTLVMTATPLSMHINDGYSLEATANVIRAHVLGMYVPSLVSGFLIERLGVVRMMFIGALGLLATSIVGLQGQSVMHYWWALLLLGVGWNFLFIGGTTMLTYTYSMAERFRAQAVNEFLVFGTSATASLLAGTVMHYFGWFRLMWIPIPVLLTVCFALLWIRKHELMDRKTAIMPAASIELGD
;
A
#
# COMPACT_ATOMS: atom_id res chain seq x y z
N MET A 1 -5.45 -5.56 -54.75
CA MET A 1 -5.29 -5.74 -53.30
C MET A 1 -5.93 -4.53 -52.64
N SER A 2 -7.18 -4.69 -52.22
CA SER A 2 -7.98 -3.65 -51.56
C SER A 2 -7.48 -3.47 -50.15
N SER A 3 -6.91 -2.31 -49.79
CA SER A 3 -6.68 -1.91 -48.40
C SER A 3 -8.07 -1.60 -47.82
N GLU A 4 -8.64 -2.56 -47.10
CA GLU A 4 -9.82 -2.30 -46.28
C GLU A 4 -9.44 -1.22 -45.26
N MET A 5 -9.98 -0.02 -45.42
CA MET A 5 -9.90 1.04 -44.43
C MET A 5 -10.62 0.56 -43.15
N MET A 6 -9.86 0.37 -42.09
CA MET A 6 -10.38 0.02 -40.78
C MET A 6 -11.50 0.99 -40.39
N THR A 7 -12.67 0.47 -40.05
CA THR A 7 -13.82 1.30 -39.68
C THR A 7 -13.61 1.92 -38.29
N SER A 8 -14.27 3.05 -38.04
CA SER A 8 -14.22 3.70 -36.72
C SER A 8 -14.67 2.77 -35.59
N SER A 9 -15.57 1.80 -35.90
CA SER A 9 -16.02 0.77 -34.96
C SER A 9 -14.92 -0.26 -34.64
N ASP A 10 -14.08 -0.62 -35.64
CA ASP A 10 -12.96 -1.56 -35.42
C ASP A 10 -11.86 -0.92 -34.59
N ILE A 11 -11.57 0.37 -34.85
CA ILE A 11 -10.65 1.16 -34.00
C ILE A 11 -11.15 1.21 -32.57
N LEU A 12 -12.43 1.47 -32.33
CA LEU A 12 -13.03 1.50 -30.98
C LEU A 12 -13.02 0.14 -30.30
N ARG A 13 -13.23 -0.97 -31.02
CA ARG A 13 -13.11 -2.34 -30.49
C ARG A 13 -11.67 -2.67 -30.10
N ILE A 14 -10.70 -2.29 -30.93
CA ILE A 14 -9.28 -2.49 -30.65
C ILE A 14 -8.85 -1.67 -29.44
N ILE A 15 -9.27 -0.40 -29.34
CA ILE A 15 -8.98 0.47 -28.18
C ILE A 15 -9.59 -0.14 -26.90
N ARG A 16 -10.85 -0.58 -26.92
CA ARG A 16 -11.48 -1.26 -25.76
C ARG A 16 -10.74 -2.55 -25.38
N ALA A 17 -10.39 -3.39 -26.34
CA ALA A 17 -9.62 -4.62 -26.08
C ALA A 17 -8.23 -4.32 -25.52
N MET A 18 -7.59 -3.22 -25.95
CA MET A 18 -6.29 -2.76 -25.46
C MET A 18 -6.37 -2.25 -24.00
N GLN A 19 -7.43 -1.53 -23.68
CA GLN A 19 -7.69 -1.02 -22.32
C GLN A 19 -7.90 -2.16 -21.32
N HIS A 20 -8.69 -3.15 -21.67
CA HIS A 20 -8.90 -4.35 -20.84
C HIS A 20 -7.62 -5.16 -20.62
N ARG A 21 -6.75 -5.27 -21.62
CA ARG A 21 -5.49 -6.01 -21.52
C ARG A 21 -4.54 -5.41 -20.49
N ASN A 22 -4.28 -4.09 -20.54
CA ASN A 22 -3.40 -3.46 -19.57
C ASN A 22 -3.95 -3.61 -18.15
N LEU A 23 -5.26 -3.44 -17.97
CA LEU A 23 -5.90 -3.59 -16.68
C LEU A 23 -5.74 -5.02 -16.13
N ILE A 24 -5.98 -6.04 -16.93
CA ILE A 24 -5.83 -7.45 -16.54
C ILE A 24 -4.37 -7.75 -16.15
N ILE A 25 -3.39 -7.31 -16.95
CA ILE A 25 -1.96 -7.48 -16.65
C ILE A 25 -1.64 -6.83 -15.29
N LEU A 26 -2.08 -5.59 -15.06
CA LEU A 26 -1.82 -4.88 -13.81
C LEU A 26 -2.48 -5.54 -12.59
N VAL A 27 -3.68 -6.15 -12.74
CA VAL A 27 -4.32 -6.93 -11.68
C VAL A 27 -3.47 -8.16 -11.30
N PHE A 28 -2.98 -8.92 -12.29
CA PHE A 28 -2.10 -10.06 -12.03
C PHE A 28 -0.76 -9.63 -11.43
N CYS A 29 -0.19 -8.53 -11.91
CA CYS A 29 1.04 -7.99 -11.35
C CYS A 29 0.83 -7.50 -9.90
N GLN A 30 -0.32 -6.90 -9.60
CA GLN A 30 -0.69 -6.51 -8.24
C GLN A 30 -0.84 -7.73 -7.32
N LEU A 31 -1.42 -8.84 -7.82
CA LEU A 31 -1.51 -10.09 -7.07
C LEU A 31 -0.11 -10.60 -6.70
N ILE A 32 0.81 -10.68 -7.66
CA ILE A 32 2.18 -11.15 -7.43
C ILE A 32 2.91 -10.21 -6.44
N SER A 33 2.82 -8.90 -6.65
CA SER A 33 3.45 -7.92 -5.76
C SER A 33 2.90 -7.97 -4.34
N ALA A 34 1.58 -8.14 -4.19
CA ALA A 34 0.94 -8.29 -2.88
C ALA A 34 1.36 -9.61 -2.21
N THR A 35 1.48 -10.70 -2.97
CA THR A 35 2.00 -11.99 -2.47
C THR A 35 3.37 -11.80 -1.85
N GLY A 36 4.32 -11.20 -2.57
CA GLY A 36 5.66 -10.97 -2.05
C GLY A 36 5.69 -10.02 -0.85
N SER A 37 4.88 -8.95 -0.87
CA SER A 37 4.76 -8.00 0.24
C SER A 37 4.26 -8.69 1.52
N ILE A 38 3.23 -9.53 1.41
CA ILE A 38 2.66 -10.27 2.55
C ILE A 38 3.66 -11.28 3.08
N VAL A 39 4.33 -12.04 2.22
CA VAL A 39 5.41 -12.97 2.63
C VAL A 39 6.51 -12.21 3.36
N PHE A 40 6.96 -11.07 2.83
CA PHE A 40 8.05 -10.30 3.42
C PHE A 40 7.65 -9.71 4.78
N VAL A 41 6.44 -9.19 4.93
CA VAL A 41 5.95 -8.68 6.22
C VAL A 41 5.73 -9.81 7.22
N MET A 42 5.19 -10.96 6.80
CA MET A 42 4.91 -12.10 7.65
C MET A 42 6.20 -12.77 8.15
N LEU A 43 7.15 -13.03 7.25
CA LEU A 43 8.40 -13.73 7.57
C LEU A 43 9.54 -12.78 7.97
N GLY A 44 9.52 -11.54 7.50
CA GLY A 44 10.64 -10.60 7.68
C GLY A 44 10.98 -10.32 9.14
N GLY A 45 9.97 -10.21 10.01
CA GLY A 45 10.17 -10.08 11.46
C GLY A 45 10.68 -11.37 12.10
N ILE A 46 10.15 -12.54 11.69
CA ILE A 46 10.56 -13.85 12.18
C ILE A 46 12.01 -14.15 11.79
N ILE A 47 12.34 -13.97 10.49
CA ILE A 47 13.70 -14.12 9.97
C ILE A 47 14.64 -13.11 10.62
N GLY A 48 14.21 -11.86 10.77
CA GLY A 48 14.97 -10.81 11.44
C GLY A 48 15.32 -11.20 12.88
N ALA A 49 14.37 -11.72 13.66
CA ALA A 49 14.61 -12.21 15.01
C ALA A 49 15.64 -13.34 15.05
N THR A 50 15.56 -14.28 14.09
CA THR A 50 16.48 -15.42 14.00
C THR A 50 17.91 -14.99 13.62
N LEU A 51 18.05 -14.08 12.64
CA LEU A 51 19.35 -13.68 12.09
C LEU A 51 20.10 -12.65 12.94
N THR A 52 19.39 -11.78 13.68
CA THR A 52 20.07 -10.69 14.41
C THR A 52 20.59 -11.08 15.79
N GLY A 53 20.04 -12.15 16.43
CA GLY A 53 20.32 -12.47 17.83
C GLY A 53 19.83 -11.43 18.83
N ASN A 54 19.28 -10.28 18.36
CA ASN A 54 18.68 -9.22 19.18
C ASN A 54 17.23 -8.96 18.77
N PRO A 55 16.26 -9.40 19.58
CA PRO A 55 14.83 -9.27 19.23
C PRO A 55 14.36 -7.82 19.00
N ALA A 56 15.03 -6.81 19.58
CA ALA A 56 14.70 -5.41 19.36
C ALA A 56 14.89 -4.97 17.89
N TRP A 57 15.79 -5.63 17.15
CA TRP A 57 16.08 -5.36 15.74
C TRP A 57 15.33 -6.29 14.77
N ALA A 58 14.48 -7.17 15.28
CA ALA A 58 13.76 -8.17 14.48
C ALA A 58 12.96 -7.55 13.32
N THR A 59 12.38 -6.37 13.51
CA THR A 59 11.58 -5.67 12.48
C THR A 59 12.39 -4.76 11.57
N LEU A 60 13.69 -4.63 11.78
CA LEU A 60 14.54 -3.74 10.97
C LEU A 60 14.48 -4.05 9.46
N PRO A 61 14.41 -5.31 8.98
CA PRO A 61 14.26 -5.61 7.56
C PRO A 61 12.98 -4.99 6.97
N ILE A 62 11.85 -5.06 7.70
CA ILE A 62 10.59 -4.46 7.28
C ILE A 62 10.67 -2.93 7.31
N SER A 63 11.29 -2.37 8.34
CA SER A 63 11.43 -0.92 8.49
C SER A 63 12.27 -0.29 7.38
N ILE A 64 13.39 -0.94 7.03
CA ILE A 64 14.25 -0.52 5.90
C ILE A 64 13.51 -0.66 4.57
N MET A 65 12.73 -1.72 4.38
CA MET A 65 11.88 -1.90 3.21
C MET A 65 10.92 -0.72 3.06
N VAL A 66 10.19 -0.33 4.13
CA VAL A 66 9.24 0.79 4.10
C VAL A 66 9.94 2.13 3.89
N LEU A 67 11.11 2.32 4.50
CA LEU A 67 11.95 3.51 4.27
C LEU A 67 12.42 3.59 2.81
N ALA A 68 12.81 2.46 2.22
CA ALA A 68 13.18 2.39 0.80
C ALA A 68 12.01 2.73 -0.12
N VAL A 69 10.77 2.33 0.22
CA VAL A 69 9.55 2.78 -0.49
C VAL A 69 9.47 4.31 -0.46
N ALA A 70 9.55 4.92 0.73
CA ALA A 70 9.46 6.37 0.87
C ALA A 70 10.52 7.11 0.05
N ALA A 71 11.78 6.67 0.18
CA ALA A 71 12.92 7.29 -0.51
C ALA A 71 12.85 7.12 -2.04
N THR A 72 12.26 6.03 -2.53
CA THR A 72 12.28 5.68 -3.95
C THR A 72 11.03 6.17 -4.70
N THR A 73 9.94 6.50 -4.04
CA THR A 73 8.66 6.87 -4.70
C THR A 73 8.82 8.01 -5.70
N VAL A 74 9.53 9.08 -5.35
CA VAL A 74 9.78 10.21 -6.26
C VAL A 74 10.76 9.83 -7.37
N PRO A 75 11.95 9.27 -7.08
CA PRO A 75 12.86 8.77 -8.12
C PRO A 75 12.22 7.78 -9.10
N ALA A 76 11.40 6.84 -8.60
CA ALA A 76 10.69 5.87 -9.44
C ALA A 76 9.75 6.57 -10.43
N THR A 77 8.97 7.56 -9.97
CA THR A 77 8.08 8.34 -10.82
C THR A 77 8.86 9.10 -11.90
N LEU A 78 9.98 9.74 -11.52
CA LEU A 78 10.83 10.48 -12.45
C LEU A 78 11.48 9.55 -13.48
N LEU A 79 11.94 8.37 -13.06
CA LEU A 79 12.50 7.36 -13.96
C LEU A 79 11.45 6.89 -14.97
N MET A 80 10.25 6.54 -14.51
CA MET A 80 9.16 6.10 -15.39
C MET A 80 8.72 7.17 -16.39
N ARG A 81 8.82 8.45 -16.03
CA ARG A 81 8.60 9.56 -17.01
C ARG A 81 9.61 9.56 -18.15
N ARG A 82 10.85 9.09 -17.92
CA ARG A 82 11.91 9.04 -18.94
C ARG A 82 11.85 7.79 -19.80
N ILE A 83 11.67 6.62 -19.20
CA ILE A 83 11.76 5.32 -19.89
C ILE A 83 10.41 4.66 -20.18
N GLY A 84 9.31 5.26 -19.68
CA GLY A 84 7.96 4.72 -19.77
C GLY A 84 7.62 3.76 -18.60
N ARG A 85 6.31 3.65 -18.28
CA ARG A 85 5.83 2.82 -17.15
C ARG A 85 6.13 1.33 -17.34
N SER A 86 5.89 0.77 -18.53
CA SER A 86 6.11 -0.67 -18.81
C SER A 86 7.55 -1.09 -18.50
N LYS A 87 8.53 -0.37 -19.03
CA LYS A 87 9.97 -0.65 -18.78
C LYS A 87 10.34 -0.41 -17.32
N GLY A 88 9.86 0.68 -16.71
CA GLY A 88 10.12 0.99 -15.31
C GLY A 88 9.61 -0.11 -14.37
N PHE A 89 8.37 -0.56 -14.57
CA PHE A 89 7.79 -1.65 -13.81
C PHE A 89 8.52 -2.97 -14.01
N ALA A 90 8.90 -3.32 -15.25
CA ALA A 90 9.63 -4.55 -15.53
C ALA A 90 11.02 -4.57 -14.88
N ILE A 91 11.78 -3.47 -14.96
CA ILE A 91 13.08 -3.34 -14.30
C ILE A 91 12.93 -3.49 -12.78
N ALA A 92 11.93 -2.85 -12.18
CA ALA A 92 11.68 -2.97 -10.75
C ALA A 92 11.30 -4.42 -10.36
N SER A 93 10.54 -5.12 -11.21
CA SER A 93 10.18 -6.51 -10.96
C SER A 93 11.39 -7.46 -11.05
N VAL A 94 12.31 -7.25 -12.00
CA VAL A 94 13.59 -7.96 -12.06
C VAL A 94 14.44 -7.66 -10.81
N SER A 95 14.48 -6.41 -10.37
CA SER A 95 15.16 -6.03 -9.10
C SER A 95 14.55 -6.76 -7.90
N ALA A 96 13.22 -6.95 -7.86
CA ALA A 96 12.57 -7.74 -6.82
C ALA A 96 12.95 -9.23 -6.89
N ALA A 97 13.04 -9.82 -8.08
CA ALA A 97 13.52 -11.19 -8.24
C ALA A 97 14.94 -11.36 -7.68
N ILE A 98 15.83 -10.41 -7.99
CA ILE A 98 17.19 -10.38 -7.44
C ILE A 98 17.16 -10.20 -5.91
N ALA A 99 16.31 -9.32 -5.41
CA ALA A 99 16.18 -9.07 -3.96
C ALA A 99 15.77 -10.33 -3.19
N VAL A 100 14.78 -11.10 -3.68
CA VAL A 100 14.37 -12.32 -3.00
C VAL A 100 15.36 -13.47 -3.17
N CYS A 101 16.12 -13.54 -4.28
CA CYS A 101 17.28 -14.45 -4.40
C CYS A 101 18.37 -14.09 -3.39
N LEU A 102 18.64 -12.80 -3.22
CA LEU A 102 19.58 -12.31 -2.20
C LEU A 102 19.09 -12.62 -0.78
N ALA A 103 17.76 -12.53 -0.54
CA ALA A 103 17.18 -12.95 0.73
C ALA A 103 17.38 -14.45 0.99
N ALA A 104 17.15 -15.30 -0.02
CA ALA A 104 17.42 -16.74 0.09
C ALA A 104 18.90 -17.03 0.40
N TRP A 105 19.82 -16.33 -0.25
CA TRP A 105 21.27 -16.45 0.03
C TRP A 105 21.62 -15.92 1.43
N ALA A 106 21.01 -14.81 1.85
CA ALA A 106 21.19 -14.28 3.21
C ALA A 106 20.79 -15.30 4.29
N LEU A 107 19.76 -16.10 4.04
CA LEU A 107 19.34 -17.18 4.93
C LEU A 107 20.37 -18.32 4.98
N SER A 108 20.94 -18.74 3.84
CA SER A 108 21.99 -19.77 3.82
C SER A 108 23.28 -19.36 4.50
N GLU A 109 23.67 -18.09 4.39
CA GLU A 109 24.84 -17.51 5.04
C GLU A 109 24.56 -17.03 6.48
N SER A 110 23.33 -17.16 6.97
CA SER A 110 22.90 -16.62 8.27
C SER A 110 23.25 -15.13 8.43
N SER A 111 23.18 -14.35 7.34
CA SER A 111 23.65 -12.96 7.29
C SER A 111 22.52 -11.97 7.40
N PHE A 112 22.38 -11.34 8.55
CA PHE A 112 21.40 -10.26 8.77
C PHE A 112 21.64 -9.07 7.85
N ALA A 113 22.91 -8.69 7.60
CA ALA A 113 23.25 -7.58 6.73
C ALA A 113 22.80 -7.80 5.27
N LEU A 114 23.01 -9.00 4.72
CA LEU A 114 22.51 -9.34 3.37
C LEU A 114 20.99 -9.32 3.31
N PHE A 115 20.31 -9.76 4.38
CA PHE A 115 18.86 -9.71 4.44
C PHE A 115 18.32 -8.27 4.50
N LEU A 116 19.01 -7.33 5.15
CA LEU A 116 18.69 -5.91 5.12
C LEU A 116 18.84 -5.31 3.71
N VAL A 117 19.90 -5.67 2.98
CA VAL A 117 20.10 -5.25 1.58
C VAL A 117 18.97 -5.78 0.70
N ALA A 118 18.60 -7.05 0.87
CA ALA A 118 17.45 -7.65 0.17
C ALA A 118 16.15 -6.90 0.46
N GLY A 119 15.89 -6.57 1.73
CA GLY A 119 14.72 -5.77 2.15
C GLY A 119 14.70 -4.37 1.52
N THR A 120 15.86 -3.72 1.44
CA THR A 120 15.99 -2.41 0.77
C THR A 120 15.64 -2.51 -0.72
N MET A 121 16.23 -3.47 -1.43
CA MET A 121 15.93 -3.69 -2.86
C MET A 121 14.46 -4.04 -3.09
N PHE A 122 13.87 -4.82 -2.20
CA PHE A 122 12.45 -5.17 -2.25
C PHE A 122 11.57 -3.93 -2.06
N GLY A 123 11.92 -3.04 -1.13
CA GLY A 123 11.25 -1.75 -0.91
C GLY A 123 11.31 -0.84 -2.14
N ILE A 124 12.44 -0.81 -2.85
CA ILE A 124 12.58 -0.10 -4.12
C ILE A 124 11.52 -0.60 -5.12
N ASN A 125 11.37 -1.92 -5.31
CA ASN A 125 10.32 -2.47 -6.17
C ASN A 125 8.91 -2.06 -5.72
N MET A 126 8.65 -2.07 -4.41
CA MET A 126 7.33 -1.68 -3.89
C MET A 126 6.96 -0.24 -4.25
N ALA A 127 7.91 0.70 -4.31
CA ALA A 127 7.65 2.07 -4.74
C ALA A 127 7.12 2.13 -6.20
N PHE A 128 7.60 1.26 -7.08
CA PHE A 128 7.05 1.12 -8.43
C PHE A 128 5.69 0.44 -8.44
N THR A 129 5.49 -0.58 -7.61
CA THR A 129 4.21 -1.29 -7.49
C THR A 129 3.07 -0.36 -7.06
N GLN A 130 3.34 0.59 -6.15
CA GLN A 130 2.36 1.62 -5.77
C GLN A 130 1.87 2.46 -6.96
N GLN A 131 2.59 2.48 -8.06
CA GLN A 131 2.22 3.21 -9.28
C GLN A 131 1.30 2.42 -10.22
N TYR A 132 1.04 1.12 -9.96
CA TYR A 132 0.13 0.31 -10.80
C TYR A 132 -1.27 0.90 -10.87
N ARG A 133 -1.79 1.48 -9.77
CA ARG A 133 -3.07 2.18 -9.72
C ARG A 133 -3.14 3.37 -10.70
N TYR A 134 -2.03 4.09 -10.88
CA TYR A 134 -1.95 5.18 -11.85
C TYR A 134 -1.82 4.67 -13.27
N GLY A 135 -1.07 3.58 -13.48
CA GLY A 135 -1.02 2.87 -14.77
C GLY A 135 -2.40 2.36 -15.19
N ALA A 136 -3.20 1.87 -14.24
CA ALA A 136 -4.59 1.48 -14.50
C ALA A 136 -5.48 2.68 -14.85
N ALA A 137 -5.34 3.78 -14.12
CA ALA A 137 -6.06 5.02 -14.38
C ALA A 137 -5.78 5.58 -15.79
N GLU A 138 -4.52 5.51 -16.23
CA GLU A 138 -4.08 5.95 -17.56
C GLU A 138 -4.45 4.98 -18.70
N SER A 139 -4.91 3.77 -18.36
CA SER A 139 -5.30 2.73 -19.32
C SER A 139 -6.78 2.77 -19.68
N VAL A 140 -7.58 3.65 -19.10
CA VAL A 140 -9.03 3.71 -19.27
C VAL A 140 -9.52 5.16 -19.47
N ASP A 141 -10.74 5.31 -20.00
CA ASP A 141 -11.40 6.62 -20.08
C ASP A 141 -11.66 7.20 -18.69
N ALA A 142 -11.66 8.54 -18.56
CA ALA A 142 -11.79 9.27 -17.28
C ALA A 142 -12.96 8.79 -16.40
N LYS A 143 -14.11 8.47 -16.99
CA LYS A 143 -15.30 7.95 -16.28
C LYS A 143 -15.10 6.59 -15.63
N TYR A 144 -14.11 5.80 -16.06
CA TYR A 144 -13.82 4.45 -15.53
C TYR A 144 -12.61 4.41 -14.60
N VAL A 145 -11.89 5.52 -14.41
CA VAL A 145 -10.69 5.61 -13.58
C VAL A 145 -10.90 5.07 -12.16
N PRO A 146 -11.96 5.43 -11.40
CA PRO A 146 -12.17 4.89 -10.07
C PRO A 146 -12.33 3.36 -10.07
N ARG A 147 -13.03 2.82 -11.07
CA ARG A 147 -13.22 1.37 -11.23
C ARG A 147 -11.94 0.65 -11.58
N ALA A 148 -11.11 1.22 -12.46
CA ALA A 148 -9.83 0.65 -12.85
C ALA A 148 -8.86 0.57 -11.66
N ILE A 149 -8.77 1.63 -10.85
CA ILE A 149 -7.98 1.64 -9.62
C ILE A 149 -8.46 0.56 -8.66
N SER A 150 -9.77 0.48 -8.41
CA SER A 150 -10.36 -0.55 -7.54
C SER A 150 -10.07 -1.96 -8.05
N PHE A 151 -10.17 -2.20 -9.36
CA PHE A 151 -9.89 -3.51 -9.96
C PHE A 151 -8.44 -3.95 -9.76
N VAL A 152 -7.47 -3.06 -9.91
CA VAL A 152 -6.06 -3.38 -9.65
C VAL A 152 -5.85 -3.73 -8.18
N LEU A 153 -6.45 -2.97 -7.27
CA LEU A 153 -6.34 -3.24 -5.83
C LEU A 153 -6.93 -4.61 -5.43
N LEU A 154 -7.95 -5.11 -6.17
CA LEU A 154 -8.47 -6.46 -5.94
C LEU A 154 -7.43 -7.57 -6.16
N GLY A 155 -6.40 -7.32 -6.99
CA GLY A 155 -5.27 -8.23 -7.12
C GLY A 155 -4.59 -8.53 -5.79
N ALA A 156 -4.57 -7.58 -4.85
CA ALA A 156 -4.02 -7.79 -3.52
C ALA A 156 -4.80 -8.84 -2.69
N ILE A 157 -6.09 -9.02 -2.95
CA ILE A 157 -6.88 -10.07 -2.31
C ILE A 157 -6.33 -11.46 -2.69
N GLY A 158 -5.98 -11.68 -3.98
CA GLY A 158 -5.32 -12.91 -4.40
C GLY A 158 -3.98 -13.13 -3.67
N GLY A 159 -3.21 -12.06 -3.47
CA GLY A 159 -1.98 -12.08 -2.67
C GLY A 159 -2.21 -12.46 -1.21
N ALA A 160 -3.36 -12.07 -0.62
CA ALA A 160 -3.72 -12.45 0.75
C ALA A 160 -3.90 -13.96 0.95
N PHE A 161 -4.26 -14.68 -0.11
CA PHE A 161 -4.33 -16.14 -0.10
C PHE A 161 -3.00 -16.77 -0.50
N LEU A 162 -2.41 -16.33 -1.61
CA LEU A 162 -1.19 -16.94 -2.14
C LEU A 162 0.04 -16.69 -1.25
N GLY A 163 0.16 -15.52 -0.63
CA GLY A 163 1.31 -15.17 0.23
C GLY A 163 1.48 -16.11 1.42
N PRO A 164 0.47 -16.25 2.30
CA PRO A 164 0.54 -17.18 3.42
C PRO A 164 0.72 -18.64 3.00
N GLU A 165 0.07 -19.09 1.92
CA GLU A 165 0.26 -20.46 1.42
C GLU A 165 1.69 -20.69 0.94
N LEU A 166 2.27 -19.72 0.24
CA LEU A 166 3.67 -19.79 -0.18
C LEU A 166 4.63 -19.77 1.02
N ALA A 167 4.35 -18.98 2.05
CA ALA A 167 5.15 -18.95 3.28
C ALA A 167 5.12 -20.28 4.03
N LYS A 168 3.98 -20.99 4.04
CA LYS A 168 3.82 -22.28 4.72
C LYS A 168 4.46 -23.45 3.97
N HIS A 169 4.31 -23.48 2.66
CA HIS A 169 4.67 -24.63 1.83
C HIS A 169 5.94 -24.43 1.01
N GLY A 170 6.50 -23.22 1.01
CA GLY A 170 7.68 -22.91 0.22
C GLY A 170 8.92 -23.75 0.54
N GLU A 171 9.06 -24.21 1.80
CA GLU A 171 10.14 -25.12 2.20
C GLU A 171 10.06 -26.47 1.47
N GLN A 172 8.86 -26.99 1.23
CA GLN A 172 8.65 -28.28 0.56
C GLN A 172 9.01 -28.24 -0.91
N LEU A 173 9.06 -27.03 -1.52
CA LEU A 173 9.36 -26.86 -2.95
C LEU A 173 10.85 -27.06 -3.28
N MET A 174 11.73 -26.75 -2.31
CA MET A 174 13.18 -26.78 -2.53
C MET A 174 13.90 -27.11 -1.23
N GLY A 175 13.98 -28.33 -0.78
CA GLY A 175 14.63 -28.72 0.47
C GLY A 175 15.89 -27.90 0.78
N GLY A 176 16.12 -27.52 2.03
CA GLY A 176 17.27 -26.69 2.44
C GLY A 176 17.00 -25.84 3.67
N VAL A 177 17.56 -24.64 3.68
CA VAL A 177 17.42 -23.69 4.78
C VAL A 177 16.00 -23.16 4.86
N GLN A 178 15.49 -23.04 6.08
CA GLN A 178 14.14 -22.57 6.37
C GLN A 178 13.80 -21.27 5.63
N TYR A 179 12.63 -21.20 4.98
CA TYR A 179 12.12 -20.09 4.16
C TYR A 179 12.88 -19.79 2.85
N SER A 180 14.03 -20.42 2.57
CA SER A 180 14.78 -20.16 1.34
C SER A 180 13.97 -20.57 0.08
N GLY A 181 13.28 -21.69 0.11
CA GLY A 181 12.39 -22.15 -0.98
C GLY A 181 11.25 -21.17 -1.25
N THR A 182 10.67 -20.55 -0.22
CA THR A 182 9.68 -19.49 -0.35
C THR A 182 10.22 -18.28 -1.12
N MET A 183 11.44 -17.84 -0.77
CA MET A 183 12.10 -16.70 -1.45
C MET A 183 12.41 -17.02 -2.92
N LEU A 184 12.87 -18.23 -3.22
CA LEU A 184 13.14 -18.64 -4.61
C LEU A 184 11.87 -18.80 -5.44
N ALA A 185 10.79 -19.29 -4.85
CA ALA A 185 9.47 -19.34 -5.52
C ALA A 185 8.95 -17.93 -5.85
N LEU A 186 9.15 -16.96 -4.94
CA LEU A 186 8.86 -15.55 -5.21
C LEU A 186 9.70 -15.00 -6.36
N ALA A 187 10.97 -15.39 -6.50
CA ALA A 187 11.80 -14.98 -7.63
C ALA A 187 11.18 -15.38 -8.96
N GLY A 188 10.69 -16.61 -9.08
CA GLY A 188 9.96 -17.09 -10.25
C GLY A 188 8.71 -16.24 -10.55
N LEU A 189 7.92 -15.91 -9.53
CA LEU A 189 6.75 -15.04 -9.68
C LEU A 189 7.13 -13.63 -10.14
N TYR A 190 8.21 -13.03 -9.61
CA TYR A 190 8.66 -11.70 -10.03
C TYR A 190 9.24 -11.69 -11.45
N LEU A 191 9.88 -12.77 -11.92
CA LEU A 191 10.30 -12.90 -13.31
C LEU A 191 9.09 -13.03 -14.24
N LEU A 192 8.07 -13.81 -13.87
CA LEU A 192 6.80 -13.85 -14.57
C LEU A 192 6.14 -12.48 -14.63
N GLN A 193 6.12 -11.75 -13.50
CA GLN A 193 5.62 -10.39 -13.45
C GLN A 193 6.38 -9.45 -14.39
N ALA A 194 7.71 -9.52 -14.44
CA ALA A 194 8.51 -8.72 -15.36
C ALA A 194 8.14 -8.99 -16.82
N ALA A 195 7.96 -10.28 -17.20
CA ALA A 195 7.53 -10.66 -18.54
C ALA A 195 6.13 -10.11 -18.88
N LEU A 196 5.18 -10.21 -17.95
CA LEU A 196 3.84 -9.65 -18.11
C LEU A 196 3.85 -8.12 -18.29
N LEU A 197 4.69 -7.42 -17.52
CA LEU A 197 4.79 -5.95 -17.56
C LEU A 197 5.39 -5.46 -18.89
N LEU A 198 6.26 -6.22 -19.53
CA LEU A 198 6.76 -5.90 -20.87
C LEU A 198 5.68 -6.01 -21.96
N LEU A 199 4.60 -6.74 -21.68
CA LEU A 199 3.46 -6.83 -22.58
C LEU A 199 2.49 -5.64 -22.49
N LEU A 200 2.67 -4.72 -21.54
CA LEU A 200 1.86 -3.51 -21.43
C LEU A 200 2.01 -2.65 -22.68
N LYS A 201 0.88 -2.21 -23.20
CA LYS A 201 0.87 -1.24 -24.30
C LYS A 201 1.10 0.19 -23.77
N PRO A 202 1.62 1.11 -24.61
CA PRO A 202 1.84 2.51 -24.21
C PRO A 202 0.56 3.11 -23.60
N MET A 203 0.71 3.81 -22.50
CA MET A 203 -0.38 4.48 -21.79
C MET A 203 -0.39 5.96 -22.17
N SER A 204 -1.55 6.49 -22.54
CA SER A 204 -1.70 7.73 -23.29
C SER A 204 -2.00 8.97 -22.45
N VAL A 205 -1.23 9.37 -21.45
CA VAL A 205 -1.47 10.64 -20.73
C VAL A 205 -0.20 11.42 -20.36
N GLU A 206 0.92 11.24 -21.05
CA GLU A 206 2.14 11.97 -20.65
C GLU A 206 2.27 13.39 -21.24
N HIS A 207 1.44 13.83 -22.19
CA HIS A 207 1.68 15.07 -22.95
C HIS A 207 0.97 16.31 -22.43
N GLU A 208 -0.15 16.22 -21.73
CA GLU A 208 -0.94 17.40 -21.33
C GLU A 208 -0.48 18.10 -20.04
N SER A 209 0.24 17.42 -19.15
CA SER A 209 0.60 17.99 -17.84
C SER A 209 1.83 18.90 -17.85
N ARG A 210 2.45 19.17 -19.02
CA ARG A 210 3.70 19.94 -19.10
C ARG A 210 3.55 21.46 -19.06
N GLN A 211 2.34 22.01 -19.21
CA GLN A 211 2.17 23.47 -19.47
C GLN A 211 1.46 24.28 -18.38
N ILE A 212 0.90 23.67 -17.34
CA ILE A 212 0.18 24.43 -16.31
C ILE A 212 1.18 24.84 -15.22
N LYS A 213 1.50 26.14 -15.15
CA LYS A 213 2.26 26.73 -14.03
C LYS A 213 1.39 26.79 -12.78
N SER A 214 1.88 26.26 -11.65
CA SER A 214 1.25 26.43 -10.36
C SER A 214 1.65 27.79 -9.78
N GLU A 215 0.66 28.57 -9.31
CA GLU A 215 0.87 29.88 -8.70
C GLU A 215 1.15 29.79 -7.20
N ARG A 216 0.61 28.76 -6.50
CA ARG A 216 0.77 28.60 -5.06
C ARG A 216 2.07 27.89 -4.67
N SER A 217 2.69 28.34 -3.59
CA SER A 217 3.85 27.65 -2.99
C SER A 217 3.43 26.37 -2.30
N VAL A 218 4.38 25.43 -2.08
CA VAL A 218 4.13 24.21 -1.27
C VAL A 218 3.69 24.59 0.14
N SER A 219 4.27 25.67 0.69
CA SER A 219 3.91 26.18 2.02
C SER A 219 2.45 26.59 2.12
N ASP A 220 1.89 27.21 1.07
CA ASP A 220 0.49 27.63 1.07
C ASP A 220 -0.47 26.45 1.00
N ILE A 221 -0.06 25.39 0.27
CA ILE A 221 -0.84 24.14 0.17
C ILE A 221 -0.86 23.42 1.52
N VAL A 222 0.31 23.23 2.15
CA VAL A 222 0.42 22.42 3.37
C VAL A 222 -0.14 23.12 4.63
N ARG A 223 -0.27 24.45 4.63
CA ARG A 223 -0.88 25.20 5.73
C ARG A 223 -2.40 25.18 5.77
N GLN A 224 -3.05 24.67 4.71
CA GLN A 224 -4.50 24.57 4.71
C GLN A 224 -4.97 23.59 5.80
N PRO A 225 -5.97 23.95 6.63
CA PRO A 225 -6.48 23.06 7.69
C PRO A 225 -6.95 21.71 7.14
N VAL A 226 -7.60 21.72 5.97
CA VAL A 226 -8.08 20.51 5.29
C VAL A 226 -6.91 19.60 4.88
N PHE A 227 -5.80 20.18 4.37
CA PHE A 227 -4.59 19.44 4.06
C PHE A 227 -4.00 18.76 5.31
N LEU A 228 -3.86 19.54 6.40
CA LEU A 228 -3.30 19.01 7.65
C LEU A 228 -4.10 17.84 8.21
N VAL A 229 -5.44 17.94 8.21
CA VAL A 229 -6.28 16.85 8.71
C VAL A 229 -6.31 15.65 7.76
N ALA A 230 -6.28 15.87 6.45
CA ALA A 230 -6.17 14.80 5.47
C ALA A 230 -4.87 14.00 5.67
N VAL A 231 -3.74 14.70 5.79
CA VAL A 231 -2.42 14.09 6.02
C VAL A 231 -2.34 13.43 7.39
N LEU A 232 -2.86 14.07 8.45
CA LEU A 232 -2.92 13.49 9.79
C LEU A 232 -3.70 12.16 9.78
N GLY A 233 -4.87 12.13 9.13
CA GLY A 233 -5.68 10.90 9.02
C GLY A 233 -4.94 9.79 8.25
N GLY A 234 -4.38 10.12 7.09
CA GLY A 234 -3.61 9.18 6.27
C GLY A 234 -2.37 8.65 6.99
N THR A 235 -1.59 9.55 7.61
CA THR A 235 -0.36 9.24 8.35
C THR A 235 -0.64 8.41 9.60
N ALA A 236 -1.64 8.79 10.40
CA ALA A 236 -2.05 8.03 11.58
C ALA A 236 -2.57 6.65 11.19
N GLY A 237 -3.47 6.58 10.20
CA GLY A 237 -4.03 5.32 9.71
C GLY A 237 -2.93 4.35 9.24
N TYR A 238 -2.01 4.82 8.39
CA TYR A 238 -0.94 3.99 7.84
C TYR A 238 0.13 3.64 8.87
N GLY A 239 0.55 4.61 9.68
CA GLY A 239 1.56 4.40 10.73
C GLY A 239 1.09 3.42 11.80
N LEU A 240 -0.14 3.58 12.32
CA LEU A 240 -0.70 2.67 13.33
C LEU A 240 -0.97 1.28 12.76
N MET A 241 -1.45 1.19 11.50
CA MET A 241 -1.60 -0.08 10.81
C MET A 241 -0.24 -0.79 10.71
N THR A 242 0.80 -0.09 10.27
CA THR A 242 2.14 -0.65 10.15
C THR A 242 2.71 -1.10 11.50
N LEU A 243 2.51 -0.31 12.57
CA LEU A 243 2.94 -0.66 13.93
C LEU A 243 2.36 -2.00 14.37
N VAL A 244 1.03 -2.13 14.32
CA VAL A 244 0.32 -3.31 14.82
C VAL A 244 0.56 -4.52 13.92
N MET A 245 0.47 -4.33 12.58
CA MET A 245 0.68 -5.40 11.60
C MET A 245 2.09 -5.99 11.70
N THR A 246 3.12 -5.13 11.88
CA THR A 246 4.52 -5.57 12.00
C THR A 246 4.77 -6.31 13.31
N ALA A 247 4.11 -5.89 14.39
CA ALA A 247 4.24 -6.52 15.71
C ALA A 247 3.53 -7.88 15.80
N THR A 248 2.45 -8.07 15.02
CA THR A 248 1.58 -9.25 15.14
C THR A 248 2.30 -10.59 14.94
N PRO A 249 3.11 -10.82 13.87
CA PRO A 249 3.83 -12.08 13.70
C PRO A 249 4.82 -12.36 14.84
N LEU A 250 5.46 -11.31 15.37
CA LEU A 250 6.36 -11.45 16.52
C LEU A 250 5.59 -11.85 17.78
N SER A 251 4.48 -11.17 18.05
CA SER A 251 3.63 -11.49 19.21
C SER A 251 3.09 -12.90 19.11
N MET A 252 2.43 -13.25 18.02
CA MET A 252 1.78 -14.55 17.87
C MET A 252 2.75 -15.72 17.78
N HIS A 253 3.74 -15.64 16.89
CA HIS A 253 4.60 -16.79 16.57
C HIS A 253 5.79 -16.90 17.50
N ILE A 254 6.47 -15.77 17.82
CA ILE A 254 7.68 -15.78 18.65
C ILE A 254 7.34 -15.78 20.14
N ASN A 255 6.45 -14.88 20.60
CA ASN A 255 6.19 -14.72 22.03
C ASN A 255 5.13 -15.72 22.55
N ASP A 256 4.02 -15.89 21.83
CA ASP A 256 2.88 -16.71 22.29
C ASP A 256 2.96 -18.16 21.76
N GLY A 257 3.89 -18.48 20.85
CA GLY A 257 4.12 -19.83 20.33
C GLY A 257 3.02 -20.36 19.39
N TYR A 258 2.17 -19.48 18.83
CA TYR A 258 1.17 -19.91 17.86
C TYR A 258 1.80 -20.39 16.56
N SER A 259 1.12 -21.33 15.89
CA SER A 259 1.56 -21.85 14.60
C SER A 259 1.65 -20.75 13.53
N LEU A 260 2.53 -20.94 12.55
CA LEU A 260 2.62 -20.08 11.39
C LEU A 260 1.29 -20.01 10.63
N GLU A 261 0.52 -21.11 10.63
CA GLU A 261 -0.81 -21.15 10.03
C GLU A 261 -1.82 -20.23 10.74
N ALA A 262 -1.86 -20.23 12.07
CA ALA A 262 -2.70 -19.32 12.84
C ALA A 262 -2.33 -17.86 12.55
N THR A 263 -1.03 -17.55 12.53
CA THR A 263 -0.52 -16.22 12.19
C THR A 263 -0.91 -15.83 10.75
N ALA A 264 -0.76 -16.74 9.80
CA ALA A 264 -1.14 -16.52 8.40
C ALA A 264 -2.64 -16.21 8.23
N ASN A 265 -3.51 -16.89 8.98
CA ASN A 265 -4.96 -16.67 8.95
C ASN A 265 -5.33 -15.29 9.51
N VAL A 266 -4.65 -14.82 10.54
CA VAL A 266 -4.84 -13.48 11.11
C VAL A 266 -4.38 -12.41 10.11
N ILE A 267 -3.23 -12.58 9.47
CA ILE A 267 -2.73 -11.66 8.44
C ILE A 267 -3.64 -11.65 7.22
N ARG A 268 -4.16 -12.81 6.80
CA ARG A 268 -5.16 -12.91 5.72
C ARG A 268 -6.41 -12.09 6.05
N ALA A 269 -6.95 -12.22 7.25
CA ALA A 269 -8.11 -11.45 7.70
C ALA A 269 -7.83 -9.93 7.66
N HIS A 270 -6.63 -9.51 8.09
CA HIS A 270 -6.21 -8.11 7.99
C HIS A 270 -6.21 -7.61 6.55
N VAL A 271 -5.56 -8.32 5.64
CA VAL A 271 -5.46 -7.91 4.22
C VAL A 271 -6.84 -7.88 3.56
N LEU A 272 -7.71 -8.83 3.88
CA LEU A 272 -9.11 -8.79 3.44
C LEU A 272 -9.83 -7.55 4.00
N GLY A 273 -9.64 -7.23 5.28
CA GLY A 273 -10.14 -6.01 5.92
C GLY A 273 -9.62 -4.73 5.25
N MET A 274 -8.37 -4.73 4.73
CA MET A 274 -7.82 -3.59 4.00
C MET A 274 -8.46 -3.38 2.63
N TYR A 275 -8.71 -4.43 1.86
CA TYR A 275 -9.04 -4.30 0.43
C TYR A 275 -10.51 -4.56 0.09
N VAL A 276 -11.20 -5.46 0.79
CA VAL A 276 -12.63 -5.75 0.51
C VAL A 276 -13.51 -4.51 0.71
N PRO A 277 -13.37 -3.73 1.79
CA PRO A 277 -14.17 -2.52 1.96
C PRO A 277 -13.95 -1.47 0.86
N SER A 278 -12.81 -1.49 0.15
CA SER A 278 -12.54 -0.56 -0.97
C SER A 278 -13.60 -0.64 -2.07
N LEU A 279 -14.27 -1.79 -2.22
CA LEU A 279 -15.34 -1.97 -3.21
C LEU A 279 -16.54 -1.06 -2.94
N VAL A 280 -16.78 -0.71 -1.67
CA VAL A 280 -17.94 0.09 -1.24
C VAL A 280 -17.53 1.46 -0.67
N SER A 281 -16.24 1.69 -0.43
CA SER A 281 -15.73 2.91 0.21
C SER A 281 -16.08 4.18 -0.58
N GLY A 282 -16.01 4.14 -1.92
CA GLY A 282 -16.41 5.28 -2.76
C GLY A 282 -17.88 5.65 -2.56
N PHE A 283 -18.77 4.64 -2.59
CA PHE A 283 -20.20 4.83 -2.36
C PHE A 283 -20.52 5.33 -0.93
N LEU A 284 -19.75 4.85 0.06
CA LEU A 284 -19.88 5.34 1.43
C LEU A 284 -19.46 6.81 1.55
N ILE A 285 -18.38 7.23 0.86
CA ILE A 285 -17.97 8.64 0.82
C ILE A 285 -19.06 9.51 0.19
N GLU A 286 -19.66 9.07 -0.91
CA GLU A 286 -20.74 9.81 -1.57
C GLU A 286 -21.97 10.00 -0.66
N ARG A 287 -22.34 8.96 0.11
CA ARG A 287 -23.51 9.00 0.99
C ARG A 287 -23.26 9.69 2.34
N LEU A 288 -22.17 9.35 3.00
CA LEU A 288 -21.86 9.79 4.36
C LEU A 288 -21.03 11.07 4.41
N GLY A 289 -20.31 11.36 3.33
CA GLY A 289 -19.25 12.37 3.29
C GLY A 289 -17.92 11.86 3.84
N VAL A 290 -16.84 12.44 3.33
CA VAL A 290 -15.45 12.01 3.63
C VAL A 290 -15.11 12.09 5.11
N VAL A 291 -15.51 13.15 5.82
CA VAL A 291 -15.21 13.36 7.24
C VAL A 291 -15.83 12.28 8.13
N ARG A 292 -17.10 11.91 7.87
CA ARG A 292 -17.79 10.85 8.63
C ARG A 292 -17.16 9.50 8.38
N MET A 293 -16.78 9.22 7.13
CA MET A 293 -16.12 7.97 6.80
C MET A 293 -14.77 7.84 7.49
N MET A 294 -13.96 8.90 7.49
CA MET A 294 -12.69 8.93 8.23
C MET A 294 -12.91 8.74 9.74
N PHE A 295 -13.95 9.34 10.29
CA PHE A 295 -14.29 9.19 11.71
C PHE A 295 -14.66 7.74 12.05
N ILE A 296 -15.45 7.06 11.22
CA ILE A 296 -15.76 5.63 11.37
C ILE A 296 -14.46 4.80 11.28
N GLY A 297 -13.56 5.15 10.36
CA GLY A 297 -12.24 4.51 10.26
C GLY A 297 -11.40 4.65 11.54
N ALA A 298 -11.36 5.86 12.12
CA ALA A 298 -10.67 6.11 13.38
C ALA A 298 -11.27 5.30 14.54
N LEU A 299 -12.61 5.18 14.60
CA LEU A 299 -13.29 4.33 15.59
C LEU A 299 -12.97 2.84 15.39
N GLY A 300 -12.86 2.37 14.14
CA GLY A 300 -12.44 1.01 13.82
C GLY A 300 -11.02 0.71 14.33
N LEU A 301 -10.08 1.66 14.15
CA LEU A 301 -8.73 1.54 14.70
C LEU A 301 -8.70 1.61 16.24
N LEU A 302 -9.55 2.42 16.88
CA LEU A 302 -9.71 2.40 18.34
C LEU A 302 -10.25 1.05 18.84
N ALA A 303 -11.23 0.47 18.12
CA ALA A 303 -11.74 -0.85 18.43
C ALA A 303 -10.66 -1.94 18.32
N THR A 304 -9.72 -1.81 17.36
CA THR A 304 -8.52 -2.67 17.29
C THR A 304 -7.75 -2.67 18.61
N SER A 305 -7.46 -1.48 19.14
CA SER A 305 -6.74 -1.36 20.40
C SER A 305 -7.52 -1.95 21.59
N ILE A 306 -8.82 -1.70 21.65
CA ILE A 306 -9.69 -2.24 22.69
C ILE A 306 -9.68 -3.78 22.66
N VAL A 307 -9.88 -4.39 21.49
CA VAL A 307 -9.84 -5.86 21.34
C VAL A 307 -8.46 -6.42 21.69
N GLY A 308 -7.38 -5.78 21.21
CA GLY A 308 -6.02 -6.21 21.51
C GLY A 308 -5.63 -6.09 22.99
N LEU A 309 -6.29 -5.20 23.75
CA LEU A 309 -6.12 -5.06 25.19
C LEU A 309 -6.90 -6.11 25.99
N GLN A 310 -7.91 -6.79 25.41
CA GLN A 310 -8.70 -7.79 26.10
C GLN A 310 -8.00 -9.15 26.20
N GLY A 311 -7.02 -9.43 25.33
CA GLY A 311 -6.31 -10.71 25.39
C GLY A 311 -5.39 -10.94 24.19
N GLN A 312 -4.72 -12.12 24.24
CA GLN A 312 -3.77 -12.57 23.23
C GLN A 312 -4.17 -13.94 22.63
N SER A 313 -5.44 -14.35 22.71
CA SER A 313 -5.89 -15.55 21.97
C SER A 313 -5.91 -15.26 20.46
N VAL A 314 -5.85 -16.32 19.64
CA VAL A 314 -5.94 -16.21 18.18
C VAL A 314 -7.15 -15.39 17.74
N MET A 315 -8.28 -15.51 18.47
CA MET A 315 -9.50 -14.78 18.15
C MET A 315 -9.39 -13.27 18.44
N HIS A 316 -8.67 -12.87 19.51
CA HIS A 316 -8.38 -11.45 19.77
C HIS A 316 -7.51 -10.86 18.67
N TYR A 317 -6.43 -11.55 18.26
CA TYR A 317 -5.60 -11.14 17.12
C TYR A 317 -6.41 -11.03 15.83
N TRP A 318 -7.27 -12.02 15.55
CA TRP A 318 -8.05 -12.06 14.32
C TRP A 318 -9.01 -10.87 14.21
N TRP A 319 -9.78 -10.59 15.26
CA TRP A 319 -10.69 -9.43 15.28
C TRP A 319 -9.94 -8.09 15.29
N ALA A 320 -8.87 -8.00 16.08
CA ALA A 320 -8.04 -6.79 16.12
C ALA A 320 -7.49 -6.47 14.71
N LEU A 321 -6.92 -7.46 14.03
CA LEU A 321 -6.31 -7.26 12.71
C LEU A 321 -7.35 -7.02 11.60
N LEU A 322 -8.51 -7.66 11.66
CA LEU A 322 -9.61 -7.37 10.74
C LEU A 322 -10.08 -5.92 10.88
N LEU A 323 -10.34 -5.48 12.12
CA LEU A 323 -10.74 -4.09 12.42
C LEU A 323 -9.65 -3.08 12.04
N LEU A 324 -8.38 -3.45 12.24
CA LEU A 324 -7.23 -2.66 11.82
C LEU A 324 -7.26 -2.42 10.29
N GLY A 325 -7.53 -3.46 9.52
CA GLY A 325 -7.63 -3.37 8.06
C GLY A 325 -8.78 -2.47 7.60
N VAL A 326 -9.97 -2.68 8.14
CA VAL A 326 -11.18 -1.89 7.82
C VAL A 326 -11.00 -0.43 8.23
N GLY A 327 -10.51 -0.18 9.43
CA GLY A 327 -10.27 1.16 9.95
C GLY A 327 -9.22 1.90 9.13
N TRP A 328 -8.12 1.22 8.78
CA TRP A 328 -7.11 1.74 7.87
C TRP A 328 -7.71 2.11 6.50
N ASN A 329 -8.50 1.23 5.90
CA ASN A 329 -9.11 1.47 4.60
C ASN A 329 -9.91 2.78 4.60
N PHE A 330 -10.79 2.96 5.58
CA PHE A 330 -11.65 4.14 5.66
C PHE A 330 -10.87 5.42 5.95
N LEU A 331 -9.86 5.36 6.80
CA LEU A 331 -9.03 6.52 7.11
C LEU A 331 -8.12 6.89 5.92
N PHE A 332 -7.52 5.90 5.28
CA PHE A 332 -6.59 6.11 4.18
C PHE A 332 -7.30 6.58 2.89
N ILE A 333 -8.41 5.92 2.50
CA ILE A 333 -9.18 6.35 1.32
C ILE A 333 -9.82 7.71 1.58
N GLY A 334 -10.39 7.92 2.77
CA GLY A 334 -10.96 9.21 3.17
C GLY A 334 -9.91 10.33 3.19
N GLY A 335 -8.74 10.09 3.79
CA GLY A 335 -7.64 11.04 3.83
C GLY A 335 -7.12 11.38 2.43
N THR A 336 -6.95 10.36 1.58
CA THR A 336 -6.55 10.56 0.17
C THR A 336 -7.60 11.38 -0.58
N THR A 337 -8.89 11.10 -0.40
CA THR A 337 -9.98 11.86 -1.01
C THR A 337 -9.99 13.30 -0.50
N MET A 338 -9.91 13.51 0.82
CA MET A 338 -9.87 14.85 1.41
C MET A 338 -8.67 15.66 0.92
N LEU A 339 -7.53 15.01 0.72
CA LEU A 339 -6.31 15.63 0.18
C LEU A 339 -6.55 16.21 -1.23
N THR A 340 -7.35 15.54 -2.08
CA THR A 340 -7.62 16.02 -3.44
C THR A 340 -8.35 17.35 -3.49
N TYR A 341 -9.02 17.75 -2.41
CA TYR A 341 -9.71 19.05 -2.31
C TYR A 341 -8.78 20.23 -1.99
N THR A 342 -7.50 19.96 -1.74
CA THR A 342 -6.55 20.98 -1.27
C THR A 342 -5.63 21.52 -2.37
N TYR A 343 -5.60 20.89 -3.53
CA TYR A 343 -4.68 21.24 -4.61
C TYR A 343 -5.33 21.21 -6.00
N SER A 344 -4.80 22.01 -6.91
CA SER A 344 -5.13 21.98 -8.34
C SER A 344 -4.35 20.89 -9.08
N MET A 345 -4.71 20.61 -10.35
CA MET A 345 -3.99 19.65 -11.19
C MET A 345 -2.50 19.99 -11.35
N ALA A 346 -2.15 21.28 -11.39
CA ALA A 346 -0.76 21.75 -11.47
C ALA A 346 0.04 21.48 -10.19
N GLU A 347 -0.62 21.43 -9.03
CA GLU A 347 -0.03 21.32 -7.70
C GLU A 347 0.03 19.88 -7.19
N ARG A 348 -0.73 18.97 -7.83
CA ARG A 348 -0.96 17.59 -7.35
C ARG A 348 0.32 16.85 -6.97
N PHE A 349 1.36 16.91 -7.78
CA PHE A 349 2.60 16.18 -7.53
C PHE A 349 3.33 16.66 -6.26
N ARG A 350 3.28 17.98 -5.98
CA ARG A 350 3.91 18.57 -4.79
C ARG A 350 3.13 18.20 -3.54
N ALA A 351 1.80 18.34 -3.57
CA ALA A 351 0.94 18.00 -2.44
C ALA A 351 1.00 16.50 -2.12
N GLN A 352 0.93 15.64 -3.13
CA GLN A 352 1.04 14.20 -2.99
C GLN A 352 2.42 13.77 -2.49
N ALA A 353 3.51 14.39 -2.99
CA ALA A 353 4.87 14.08 -2.52
C ALA A 353 5.06 14.33 -1.02
N VAL A 354 4.52 15.45 -0.51
CA VAL A 354 4.54 15.74 0.93
C VAL A 354 3.75 14.69 1.71
N ASN A 355 2.53 14.37 1.25
CA ASN A 355 1.69 13.35 1.88
C ASN A 355 2.38 11.98 1.93
N GLU A 356 2.87 11.50 0.79
CA GLU A 356 3.53 10.18 0.68
C GLU A 356 4.79 10.13 1.56
N PHE A 357 5.59 11.21 1.59
CA PHE A 357 6.77 11.29 2.44
C PHE A 357 6.40 11.15 3.93
N LEU A 358 5.36 11.86 4.39
CA LEU A 358 4.91 11.81 5.78
C LEU A 358 4.30 10.43 6.12
N VAL A 359 3.47 9.88 5.23
CA VAL A 359 2.84 8.57 5.42
C VAL A 359 3.89 7.46 5.51
N PHE A 360 4.78 7.35 4.54
CA PHE A 360 5.76 6.26 4.52
C PHE A 360 6.91 6.49 5.51
N GLY A 361 7.31 7.74 5.77
CA GLY A 361 8.27 8.06 6.82
C GLY A 361 7.78 7.67 8.21
N THR A 362 6.52 7.99 8.53
CA THR A 362 5.89 7.55 9.79
C THR A 362 5.74 6.03 9.83
N SER A 363 5.38 5.39 8.72
CA SER A 363 5.27 3.92 8.66
C SER A 363 6.61 3.23 8.89
N ALA A 364 7.71 3.74 8.33
CA ALA A 364 9.04 3.20 8.59
C ALA A 364 9.41 3.31 10.07
N THR A 365 9.16 4.48 10.68
CA THR A 365 9.38 4.69 12.12
C THR A 365 8.50 3.77 12.96
N ALA A 366 7.21 3.63 12.62
CA ALA A 366 6.27 2.76 13.31
C ALA A 366 6.70 1.28 13.23
N SER A 367 7.17 0.83 12.06
CA SER A 367 7.69 -0.53 11.86
C SER A 367 8.92 -0.82 12.73
N LEU A 368 9.86 0.14 12.81
CA LEU A 368 11.04 0.01 13.67
C LEU A 368 10.67 -0.01 15.16
N LEU A 369 9.79 0.89 15.56
CA LEU A 369 9.28 0.95 16.94
C LEU A 369 8.50 -0.32 17.32
N ALA A 370 7.84 -0.99 16.37
CA ALA A 370 7.09 -2.21 16.62
C ALA A 370 7.95 -3.30 17.27
N GLY A 371 9.15 -3.58 16.71
CA GLY A 371 10.08 -4.55 17.29
C GLY A 371 10.60 -4.14 18.66
N THR A 372 11.02 -2.90 18.81
CA THR A 372 11.52 -2.35 20.07
C THR A 372 10.46 -2.39 21.18
N VAL A 373 9.24 -1.91 20.87
CA VAL A 373 8.13 -1.89 21.84
C VAL A 373 7.71 -3.32 22.19
N MET A 374 7.66 -4.24 21.23
CA MET A 374 7.35 -5.64 21.51
C MET A 374 8.37 -6.27 22.42
N HIS A 375 9.67 -6.04 22.19
CA HIS A 375 10.74 -6.61 22.99
C HIS A 375 10.72 -6.13 24.45
N TYR A 376 10.62 -4.79 24.66
CA TYR A 376 10.73 -4.20 26.02
C TYR A 376 9.41 -4.10 26.77
N PHE A 377 8.30 -3.99 26.08
CA PHE A 377 7.00 -3.65 26.69
C PHE A 377 5.87 -4.62 26.37
N GLY A 378 6.03 -5.47 25.36
CA GLY A 378 5.05 -6.48 24.96
C GLY A 378 3.80 -5.92 24.28
N TRP A 379 2.89 -6.84 23.92
CA TRP A 379 1.69 -6.55 23.13
C TRP A 379 0.73 -5.56 23.79
N PHE A 380 0.42 -5.73 25.06
CA PHE A 380 -0.56 -4.86 25.72
C PHE A 380 -0.15 -3.39 25.73
N ARG A 381 1.13 -3.09 26.00
CA ARG A 381 1.62 -1.70 25.97
C ARG A 381 1.67 -1.13 24.57
N LEU A 382 1.95 -1.96 23.57
CA LEU A 382 1.88 -1.55 22.17
C LEU A 382 0.46 -1.13 21.80
N MET A 383 -0.59 -1.81 22.30
CA MET A 383 -1.98 -1.47 22.01
C MET A 383 -2.46 -0.16 22.66
N TRP A 384 -1.73 0.40 23.63
CA TRP A 384 -2.02 1.74 24.17
C TRP A 384 -1.57 2.88 23.24
N ILE A 385 -0.55 2.68 22.41
CA ILE A 385 0.03 3.73 21.55
C ILE A 385 -0.99 4.31 20.55
N PRO A 386 -1.85 3.53 19.88
CA PRO A 386 -2.83 4.06 18.93
C PRO A 386 -3.86 5.01 19.57
N ILE A 387 -4.22 4.81 20.84
CA ILE A 387 -5.34 5.49 21.47
C ILE A 387 -5.19 7.02 21.46
N PRO A 388 -4.11 7.64 21.99
CA PRO A 388 -3.96 9.09 21.99
C PRO A 388 -3.86 9.67 20.58
N VAL A 389 -3.22 8.96 19.65
CA VAL A 389 -3.11 9.39 18.26
C VAL A 389 -4.49 9.44 17.60
N LEU A 390 -5.30 8.40 17.78
CA LEU A 390 -6.64 8.31 17.19
C LEU A 390 -7.62 9.31 17.83
N LEU A 391 -7.51 9.58 19.12
CA LEU A 391 -8.28 10.65 19.77
C LEU A 391 -7.95 12.01 19.17
N THR A 392 -6.67 12.29 18.86
CA THR A 392 -6.25 13.50 18.15
C THR A 392 -6.86 13.59 16.76
N VAL A 393 -6.85 12.47 16.00
CA VAL A 393 -7.51 12.39 14.67
C VAL A 393 -9.01 12.65 14.79
N CYS A 394 -9.70 12.01 15.74
CA CYS A 394 -11.12 12.21 15.96
C CYS A 394 -11.44 13.68 16.30
N PHE A 395 -10.65 14.30 17.17
CA PHE A 395 -10.79 15.72 17.50
C PHE A 395 -10.61 16.62 16.28
N ALA A 396 -9.56 16.39 15.49
CA ALA A 396 -9.30 17.16 14.27
C ALA A 396 -10.43 17.03 13.23
N LEU A 397 -11.00 15.82 13.05
CA LEU A 397 -12.14 15.58 12.18
C LEU A 397 -13.41 16.28 12.65
N LEU A 398 -13.68 16.25 13.96
CA LEU A 398 -14.82 16.97 14.55
C LEU A 398 -14.65 18.49 14.44
N TRP A 399 -13.42 18.98 14.63
CA TRP A 399 -13.10 20.39 14.49
C TRP A 399 -13.34 20.91 13.06
N ILE A 400 -12.84 20.18 12.01
CA ILE A 400 -13.10 20.55 10.61
C ILE A 400 -14.60 20.56 10.30
N ARG A 401 -15.34 19.57 10.80
CA ARG A 401 -16.78 19.48 10.59
C ARG A 401 -17.53 20.65 11.22
N LYS A 402 -17.16 21.04 12.47
CA LYS A 402 -17.81 22.13 13.19
C LYS A 402 -17.62 23.49 12.52
N HIS A 403 -16.47 23.73 11.91
CA HIS A 403 -16.13 25.00 11.26
C HIS A 403 -16.51 25.05 9.77
N GLU A 404 -17.30 24.07 9.30
CA GLU A 404 -17.79 24.00 7.91
C GLU A 404 -16.71 24.18 6.84
N LEU A 405 -15.44 23.87 7.19
CA LEU A 405 -14.29 23.98 6.30
C LEU A 405 -14.36 23.03 5.11
N MET A 406 -15.37 22.14 5.11
CA MET A 406 -15.75 21.24 4.04
C MET A 406 -17.20 21.52 3.66
N ASP A 407 -17.45 22.57 2.92
CA ASP A 407 -18.79 22.86 2.42
C ASP A 407 -19.22 21.76 1.40
N ARG A 408 -20.47 21.31 1.47
CA ARG A 408 -21.01 20.21 0.62
C ARG A 408 -20.88 20.52 -0.89
N LYS A 409 -20.77 21.81 -1.28
CA LYS A 409 -20.61 22.22 -2.67
C LYS A 409 -19.20 22.03 -3.23
N THR A 410 -18.15 22.09 -2.41
CA THR A 410 -16.76 21.83 -2.81
C THR A 410 -16.46 20.33 -2.97
N ALA A 411 -17.25 19.47 -2.36
CA ALA A 411 -17.08 18.02 -2.43
C ALA A 411 -17.56 17.38 -3.75
N ILE A 412 -18.16 18.14 -4.68
CA ILE A 412 -18.78 17.61 -5.91
C ILE A 412 -18.10 18.12 -7.20
N MET A 413 -17.09 18.95 -7.12
CA MET A 413 -16.35 19.37 -8.31
C MET A 413 -15.01 18.61 -8.44
N PRO A 414 -14.94 17.50 -9.21
CA PRO A 414 -13.70 17.15 -9.83
C PRO A 414 -13.34 18.31 -10.76
N ALA A 415 -12.05 18.67 -10.81
CA ALA A 415 -11.47 19.78 -11.62
C ALA A 415 -11.64 19.60 -13.16
N ALA A 416 -12.73 19.02 -13.62
CA ALA A 416 -13.04 18.71 -15.02
C ALA A 416 -14.26 19.45 -15.58
N SER A 417 -14.79 20.48 -14.88
CA SER A 417 -15.97 21.21 -15.35
C SER A 417 -15.76 22.74 -15.42
N ILE A 418 -14.57 23.19 -15.73
CA ILE A 418 -14.35 24.58 -16.13
C ILE A 418 -13.78 24.53 -17.56
N GLU A 419 -14.60 25.03 -18.46
CA GLU A 419 -14.43 25.32 -19.89
C GLU A 419 -15.14 24.37 -20.86
N LEU A 420 -16.46 24.52 -20.91
CA LEU A 420 -17.22 24.52 -22.14
C LEU A 420 -18.18 25.73 -22.00
N GLY A 421 -17.67 26.87 -22.31
CA GLY A 421 -18.40 28.11 -22.46
C GLY A 421 -17.83 28.86 -23.64
N ASP A 422 -18.65 28.86 -24.74
CA ASP A 422 -18.61 29.67 -25.96
C ASP A 422 -17.50 29.38 -26.95
#